data_41099e9a3bc7fd145fcfe4628774204b
#
_entry.id   41099e9a3bc7fd145fcfe4628774204b
#
_cell.length_a   1.000
_cell.length_b   1.000
_cell.length_c   1.000
_cell.angle_alpha   90.00
_cell.angle_beta   90.00
_cell.angle_gamma   90.00
#
_symmetry.space_group_name_H-M   'P 1'
#
loop_
_entity.id
_entity.type
_entity.pdbx_description
1 polymer ?
#
loop_
_entity_poly.entity_id
_entity_poly.type
_entity_poly.pdbx_seq_one_letter_code
_entity_poly.pdbx_strand_id
1 'polypeptide(L)'
;WIDTYFVFVLWIIWETNSYFHLGRWTFDFGGRYYPNWTAVYCFLFAMLAVRWRLPLALLTALTLGLLTESRNFTLALAVVGLGYLLLPIWRWVFSKTSRTILLYLLFSGLSLWTLEQITLGQWSGINLFEGRIFLFTADPGRLNWDMMGIKEWTKNMQTFVWGMGDWPNNAPNPHHSLIHTLMERGILATSVLIIFLMSDFSKHVRGMEPWLLGWFSMGMFLHLNFVTMFWVIAMLIIRCRYIRNGSDVQEDAVVEWLKLKAIPKKFALWLRKVIS
;
A
#
# COMPACT_ATOMS: atom_id res chain seq x y z
N TRP A 1 -15.66 22.43 4.20
CA TRP A 1 -15.98 21.99 5.56
C TRP A 1 -15.47 20.57 5.83
N ILE A 2 -15.83 19.58 5.02
CA ILE A 2 -15.40 18.19 5.26
C ILE A 2 -13.88 18.07 5.18
N ASP A 3 -13.24 18.65 4.18
CA ASP A 3 -11.78 18.66 4.02
C ASP A 3 -11.08 19.30 5.23
N THR A 4 -11.57 20.46 5.65
CA THR A 4 -11.07 21.17 6.85
C THR A 4 -11.28 20.34 8.13
N TYR A 5 -12.42 19.64 8.24
CA TYR A 5 -12.67 18.74 9.36
C TYR A 5 -11.67 17.58 9.40
N PHE A 6 -11.39 16.95 8.26
CA PHE A 6 -10.38 15.87 8.17
C PHE A 6 -8.98 16.36 8.55
N VAL A 7 -8.57 17.55 8.08
CA VAL A 7 -7.29 18.16 8.49
C VAL A 7 -7.24 18.37 9.98
N PHE A 8 -8.31 18.89 10.56
CA PHE A 8 -8.41 19.14 12.01
C PHE A 8 -8.34 17.82 12.81
N VAL A 9 -9.05 16.77 12.38
CA VAL A 9 -8.97 15.44 13.01
C VAL A 9 -7.57 14.86 12.94
N LEU A 10 -6.93 14.90 11.76
CA LEU A 10 -5.55 14.44 11.61
C LEU A 10 -4.58 15.22 12.47
N TRP A 11 -4.78 16.55 12.58
CA TRP A 11 -3.97 17.40 13.45
C TRP A 11 -4.16 17.06 14.93
N ILE A 12 -5.39 16.86 15.40
CA ILE A 12 -5.67 16.43 16.78
C ILE A 12 -4.98 15.08 17.06
N ILE A 13 -5.13 14.11 16.16
CA ILE A 13 -4.49 12.80 16.31
C ILE A 13 -2.97 12.98 16.41
N TRP A 14 -2.40 13.85 15.58
CA TRP A 14 -0.98 14.16 15.59
C TRP A 14 -0.56 14.78 16.94
N GLU A 15 -1.22 15.82 17.39
CA GLU A 15 -0.89 16.52 18.65
C GLU A 15 -1.04 15.64 19.88
N THR A 16 -2.06 14.78 19.91
CA THR A 16 -2.37 13.97 21.09
C THR A 16 -1.62 12.65 21.16
N ASN A 17 -1.24 12.08 20.01
CA ASN A 17 -0.69 10.72 19.94
C ASN A 17 0.66 10.64 19.24
N SER A 18 1.18 11.75 18.67
CA SER A 18 2.49 11.70 18.03
C SER A 18 3.62 11.98 19.02
N TYR A 19 4.74 11.35 18.77
CA TYR A 19 5.97 11.66 19.50
C TYR A 19 7.19 11.32 18.61
N PHE A 20 8.34 11.86 18.99
CA PHE A 20 9.57 11.69 18.27
C PHE A 20 10.39 10.55 18.92
N HIS A 21 10.54 9.44 18.19
CA HIS A 21 11.26 8.27 18.65
C HIS A 21 12.34 7.85 17.65
N LEU A 22 13.57 7.70 18.14
CA LEU A 22 14.73 7.31 17.33
C LEU A 22 14.91 8.17 16.05
N GLY A 23 14.69 9.47 16.15
CA GLY A 23 14.84 10.39 15.03
C GLY A 23 13.66 10.40 14.05
N ARG A 24 12.52 9.78 14.38
CA ARG A 24 11.37 9.63 13.50
C ARG A 24 10.07 9.97 14.23
N TRP A 25 9.15 10.61 13.51
CA TRP A 25 7.79 10.82 14.01
C TRP A 25 6.95 9.55 13.90
N THR A 26 6.16 9.28 14.93
CA THR A 26 5.26 8.12 14.98
C THR A 26 4.03 8.44 15.83
N PHE A 27 2.95 7.70 15.61
CA PHE A 27 1.78 7.73 16.47
C PHE A 27 1.88 6.66 17.55
N ASP A 28 1.38 6.97 18.75
CA ASP A 28 1.15 5.99 19.79
C ASP A 28 -0.26 5.40 19.64
N PHE A 29 -0.33 4.19 19.14
CA PHE A 29 -1.55 3.39 19.12
C PHE A 29 -1.42 2.26 20.14
N GLY A 30 -1.64 2.57 21.42
CA GLY A 30 -1.63 1.56 22.49
C GLY A 30 -0.27 1.01 22.85
N GLY A 31 0.76 1.86 22.91
CA GLY A 31 2.12 1.50 23.35
C GLY A 31 2.97 0.79 22.31
N ARG A 32 2.57 0.76 21.05
CA ARG A 32 3.33 0.16 19.94
C ARG A 32 3.89 1.25 19.02
N TYR A 33 5.15 1.56 19.23
CA TYR A 33 5.90 2.66 18.62
C TYR A 33 6.55 2.28 17.29
N TYR A 34 5.76 2.14 16.22
CA TYR A 34 6.32 1.78 14.92
C TYR A 34 6.03 2.84 13.85
N PRO A 35 7.03 3.63 13.42
CA PRO A 35 6.85 4.64 12.36
C PRO A 35 6.25 4.07 11.06
N ASN A 36 6.53 2.82 10.76
CA ASN A 36 5.96 2.15 9.59
C ASN A 36 4.44 1.99 9.69
N TRP A 37 3.87 1.80 10.89
CA TRP A 37 2.43 1.75 11.09
C TRP A 37 1.77 3.10 10.88
N THR A 38 2.37 4.16 11.43
CA THR A 38 1.94 5.53 11.17
C THR A 38 1.91 5.82 9.68
N ALA A 39 2.94 5.39 8.94
CA ALA A 39 3.01 5.53 7.50
C ALA A 39 1.86 4.78 6.77
N VAL A 40 1.48 3.59 7.24
CA VAL A 40 0.33 2.85 6.69
C VAL A 40 -0.97 3.60 6.90
N TYR A 41 -1.22 4.12 8.11
CA TYR A 41 -2.41 4.93 8.37
C TYR A 41 -2.44 6.19 7.51
N CYS A 42 -1.30 6.91 7.41
CA CYS A 42 -1.20 8.07 6.54
C CYS A 42 -1.50 7.73 5.07
N PHE A 43 -1.05 6.57 4.59
CA PHE A 43 -1.34 6.14 3.23
C PHE A 43 -2.83 5.81 3.03
N LEU A 44 -3.47 5.13 3.98
CA LEU A 44 -4.91 4.88 3.94
C LEU A 44 -5.72 6.18 3.97
N PHE A 45 -5.33 7.15 4.82
CA PHE A 45 -5.96 8.46 4.83
C PHE A 45 -5.75 9.21 3.51
N ALA A 46 -4.57 9.12 2.90
CA ALA A 46 -4.32 9.69 1.58
C ALA A 46 -5.22 9.04 0.51
N MET A 47 -5.36 7.71 0.51
CA MET A 47 -6.29 7.00 -0.37
C MET A 47 -7.73 7.49 -0.18
N LEU A 48 -8.19 7.65 1.06
CA LEU A 48 -9.53 8.15 1.37
C LEU A 48 -9.69 9.60 0.90
N ALA A 49 -8.69 10.46 1.14
CA ALA A 49 -8.70 11.85 0.72
C ALA A 49 -8.77 11.98 -0.81
N VAL A 50 -8.03 11.16 -1.55
CA VAL A 50 -8.13 11.09 -3.02
C VAL A 50 -9.52 10.64 -3.45
N ARG A 51 -10.04 9.58 -2.83
CA ARG A 51 -11.36 9.04 -3.17
C ARG A 51 -12.48 10.05 -2.96
N TRP A 52 -12.38 10.86 -1.93
CA TRP A 52 -13.35 11.89 -1.57
C TRP A 52 -13.00 13.29 -2.11
N ARG A 53 -11.90 13.41 -2.87
CA ARG A 53 -11.44 14.69 -3.45
C ARG A 53 -11.19 15.77 -2.38
N LEU A 54 -10.47 15.42 -1.33
CA LEU A 54 -10.13 16.29 -0.21
C LEU A 54 -8.64 16.70 -0.31
N PRO A 55 -8.30 17.79 -1.03
CA PRO A 55 -6.92 18.14 -1.34
C PRO A 55 -6.11 18.52 -0.09
N LEU A 56 -6.70 19.20 0.87
CA LEU A 56 -6.00 19.58 2.11
C LEU A 56 -5.71 18.34 2.98
N ALA A 57 -6.70 17.45 3.14
CA ALA A 57 -6.51 16.19 3.87
C ALA A 57 -5.47 15.30 3.19
N LEU A 58 -5.43 15.28 1.86
CA LEU A 58 -4.39 14.58 1.09
C LEU A 58 -3.00 15.16 1.40
N LEU A 59 -2.84 16.47 1.26
CA LEU A 59 -1.57 17.14 1.54
C LEU A 59 -1.11 16.85 2.98
N THR A 60 -2.01 16.97 3.95
CA THR A 60 -1.70 16.69 5.36
C THR A 60 -1.26 15.23 5.54
N ALA A 61 -2.01 14.26 5.01
CA ALA A 61 -1.67 12.85 5.12
C ALA A 61 -0.30 12.51 4.47
N LEU A 62 0.01 13.12 3.32
CA LEU A 62 1.30 12.95 2.67
C LEU A 62 2.44 13.55 3.49
N THR A 63 2.26 14.76 4.02
CA THR A 63 3.27 15.42 4.88
C THR A 63 3.55 14.60 6.13
N LEU A 64 2.50 14.18 6.86
CA LEU A 64 2.65 13.35 8.06
C LEU A 64 3.31 12.00 7.74
N GLY A 65 2.93 11.36 6.62
CA GLY A 65 3.54 10.11 6.18
C GLY A 65 5.03 10.26 5.86
N LEU A 66 5.45 11.36 5.24
CA LEU A 66 6.86 11.64 4.96
C LEU A 66 7.66 11.90 6.23
N LEU A 67 7.08 12.58 7.23
CA LEU A 67 7.72 12.82 8.53
C LEU A 67 8.02 11.53 9.30
N THR A 68 7.36 10.41 8.96
CA THR A 68 7.69 9.09 9.54
C THR A 68 9.03 8.53 9.02
N GLU A 69 9.60 9.11 7.98
CA GLU A 69 10.79 8.60 7.27
C GLU A 69 10.69 7.11 6.90
N SER A 70 9.48 6.66 6.61
CA SER A 70 9.24 5.27 6.21
C SER A 70 9.61 5.06 4.75
N ARG A 71 10.63 4.24 4.51
CA ARG A 71 11.03 3.83 3.14
C ARG A 71 9.88 3.21 2.36
N ASN A 72 9.04 2.44 3.04
CA ASN A 72 7.88 1.80 2.41
C ASN A 72 6.82 2.83 1.96
N PHE A 73 6.63 3.90 2.74
CA PHE A 73 5.73 4.99 2.36
C PHE A 73 6.25 5.73 1.13
N THR A 74 7.54 6.06 1.12
CA THR A 74 8.18 6.74 -0.02
C THR A 74 8.15 5.87 -1.27
N LEU A 75 8.44 4.56 -1.15
CA LEU A 75 8.33 3.61 -2.25
C LEU A 75 6.88 3.54 -2.78
N ALA A 76 5.90 3.47 -1.88
CA ALA A 76 4.50 3.44 -2.28
C ALA A 76 4.10 4.71 -3.05
N LEU A 77 4.56 5.89 -2.61
CA LEU A 77 4.32 7.15 -3.34
C LEU A 77 5.00 7.17 -4.71
N ALA A 78 6.23 6.65 -4.82
CA ALA A 78 6.91 6.50 -6.11
C ALA A 78 6.13 5.58 -7.05
N VAL A 79 5.61 4.45 -6.54
CA VAL A 79 4.74 3.53 -7.29
C VAL A 79 3.43 4.21 -7.69
N VAL A 80 2.83 5.03 -6.84
CA VAL A 80 1.65 5.84 -7.19
C VAL A 80 1.97 6.79 -8.35
N GLY A 81 3.10 7.52 -8.26
CA GLY A 81 3.53 8.42 -9.33
C GLY A 81 3.74 7.71 -10.67
N LEU A 82 4.46 6.60 -10.66
CA LEU A 82 4.63 5.74 -11.85
C LEU A 82 3.30 5.17 -12.34
N GLY A 83 2.40 4.85 -11.40
CA GLY A 83 1.05 4.40 -11.71
C GLY A 83 0.24 5.41 -12.53
N TYR A 84 0.36 6.69 -12.22
CA TYR A 84 -0.28 7.75 -13.02
C TYR A 84 0.31 7.88 -14.42
N LEU A 85 1.61 7.68 -14.59
CA LEU A 85 2.27 7.72 -15.91
C LEU A 85 1.79 6.58 -16.82
N LEU A 86 1.47 5.43 -16.25
CA LEU A 86 1.09 4.21 -16.98
C LEU A 86 -0.40 3.86 -16.77
N LEU A 87 -1.23 4.85 -16.47
CA LEU A 87 -2.63 4.67 -16.12
C LEU A 87 -3.45 3.78 -17.07
N PRO A 88 -3.30 3.89 -18.42
CA PRO A 88 -4.04 3.02 -19.33
C PRO A 88 -3.72 1.53 -19.16
N ILE A 89 -2.45 1.22 -18.90
CA ILE A 89 -2.00 -0.16 -18.66
C ILE A 89 -2.67 -0.69 -17.38
N TRP A 90 -2.68 0.11 -16.32
CA TRP A 90 -3.27 -0.30 -15.05
C TRP A 90 -4.78 -0.45 -15.13
N ARG A 91 -5.48 0.43 -15.85
CA ARG A 91 -6.90 0.27 -16.14
C ARG A 91 -7.19 -1.04 -16.85
N TRP A 92 -6.38 -1.43 -17.84
CA TRP A 92 -6.50 -2.70 -18.51
C TRP A 92 -6.22 -3.89 -17.58
N VAL A 93 -5.20 -3.81 -16.72
CA VAL A 93 -4.89 -4.86 -15.74
C VAL A 93 -6.02 -5.03 -14.75
N PHE A 94 -6.46 -3.96 -14.11
CA PHE A 94 -7.51 -3.98 -13.11
C PHE A 94 -8.92 -4.23 -13.67
N SER A 95 -9.09 -4.24 -14.99
CA SER A 95 -10.40 -4.53 -15.61
C SER A 95 -10.85 -5.98 -15.43
N LYS A 96 -9.96 -6.90 -15.05
CA LYS A 96 -10.28 -8.33 -14.83
C LYS A 96 -9.63 -8.84 -13.55
N THR A 97 -10.42 -9.56 -12.74
CA THR A 97 -9.97 -10.17 -11.49
C THR A 97 -8.72 -11.04 -11.65
N SER A 98 -8.67 -11.88 -12.70
CA SER A 98 -7.52 -12.75 -12.95
C SER A 98 -6.22 -11.98 -13.20
N ARG A 99 -6.28 -10.86 -13.92
CA ARG A 99 -5.12 -9.99 -14.14
C ARG A 99 -4.69 -9.29 -12.84
N THR A 100 -5.65 -8.86 -12.03
CA THR A 100 -5.37 -8.24 -10.73
C THR A 100 -4.71 -9.23 -9.78
N ILE A 101 -5.16 -10.49 -9.75
CA ILE A 101 -4.53 -11.57 -8.99
C ILE A 101 -3.10 -11.80 -9.50
N LEU A 102 -2.92 -11.95 -10.81
CA LEU A 102 -1.59 -12.14 -11.39
C LEU A 102 -0.65 -10.99 -11.04
N LEU A 103 -1.10 -9.75 -11.15
CA LEU A 103 -0.34 -8.58 -10.76
C LEU A 103 0.08 -8.64 -9.28
N TYR A 104 -0.84 -8.96 -8.38
CA TYR A 104 -0.55 -9.09 -6.95
C TYR A 104 0.51 -10.17 -6.69
N LEU A 105 0.41 -11.33 -7.33
CA LEU A 105 1.39 -12.40 -7.21
C LEU A 105 2.76 -12.02 -7.81
N LEU A 106 2.77 -11.29 -8.94
CA LEU A 106 4.01 -10.76 -9.53
C LEU A 106 4.70 -9.75 -8.60
N PHE A 107 3.95 -8.83 -7.99
CA PHE A 107 4.48 -7.92 -6.97
C PHE A 107 5.07 -8.68 -5.79
N SER A 108 4.36 -9.71 -5.31
CA SER A 108 4.83 -10.57 -4.22
C SER A 108 6.16 -11.27 -4.58
N GLY A 109 6.24 -11.88 -5.74
CA GLY A 109 7.46 -12.54 -6.20
C GLY A 109 8.61 -11.56 -6.42
N LEU A 110 8.35 -10.42 -7.06
CA LEU A 110 9.34 -9.38 -7.31
C LEU A 110 9.90 -8.79 -6.02
N SER A 111 9.05 -8.57 -5.01
CA SER A 111 9.50 -8.04 -3.72
C SER A 111 10.42 -9.00 -2.97
N LEU A 112 10.11 -10.30 -2.99
CA LEU A 112 10.98 -11.34 -2.41
C LEU A 112 12.32 -11.41 -3.13
N TRP A 113 12.29 -11.43 -4.46
CA TRP A 113 13.51 -11.41 -5.27
C TRP A 113 14.34 -10.14 -5.00
N THR A 114 13.73 -8.97 -4.93
CA THR A 114 14.41 -7.70 -4.60
C THR A 114 15.06 -7.77 -3.22
N LEU A 115 14.36 -8.31 -2.22
CA LEU A 115 14.90 -8.46 -0.87
C LEU A 115 16.08 -9.43 -0.85
N GLU A 116 16.02 -10.50 -1.63
CA GLU A 116 17.13 -11.44 -1.80
C GLU A 116 18.36 -10.74 -2.41
N GLN A 117 18.20 -9.98 -3.53
CA GLN A 117 19.30 -9.27 -4.17
C GLN A 117 19.97 -8.24 -3.24
N ILE A 118 19.16 -7.51 -2.44
CA ILE A 118 19.68 -6.60 -1.43
C ILE A 118 20.46 -7.36 -0.35
N THR A 119 19.92 -8.48 0.12
CA THR A 119 20.53 -9.28 1.19
C THR A 119 21.83 -9.96 0.73
N LEU A 120 21.90 -10.42 -0.52
CA LEU A 120 23.12 -10.98 -1.13
C LEU A 120 24.18 -9.91 -1.42
N GLY A 121 23.91 -8.65 -1.10
CA GLY A 121 24.88 -7.56 -1.24
C GLY A 121 24.98 -6.97 -2.64
N GLN A 122 24.23 -7.49 -3.63
CA GLN A 122 24.28 -6.98 -5.00
C GLN A 122 23.76 -5.54 -5.10
N TRP A 123 22.78 -5.19 -4.27
CA TRP A 123 22.17 -3.86 -4.22
C TRP A 123 22.34 -3.17 -2.86
N SER A 124 23.12 -3.77 -1.96
CA SER A 124 23.39 -3.16 -0.66
C SER A 124 24.33 -1.97 -0.81
N GLY A 125 24.12 -0.94 0.02
CA GLY A 125 24.94 0.27 0.00
C GLY A 125 24.62 1.27 -1.11
N ILE A 126 23.67 0.97 -2.01
CA ILE A 126 23.17 1.95 -2.99
C ILE A 126 22.41 3.02 -2.21
N ASN A 127 22.96 4.24 -2.23
CA ASN A 127 22.30 5.41 -1.70
C ASN A 127 21.99 6.36 -2.86
N LEU A 128 20.72 6.43 -3.26
CA LEU A 128 20.30 7.26 -4.40
C LEU A 128 20.38 8.75 -4.07
N PHE A 129 20.21 9.11 -2.79
CA PHE A 129 20.26 10.48 -2.28
C PHE A 129 20.77 10.46 -0.85
N GLU A 130 21.30 11.56 -0.37
CA GLU A 130 21.67 11.70 1.04
C GLU A 130 20.43 11.53 1.93
N GLY A 131 20.51 10.63 2.89
CA GLY A 131 19.44 10.38 3.86
C GLY A 131 19.01 8.93 3.97
N ARG A 132 18.36 8.60 5.09
CA ARG A 132 17.93 7.24 5.42
C ARG A 132 16.88 6.65 4.46
N ILE A 133 16.02 7.51 3.91
CA ILE A 133 14.88 7.09 3.06
C ILE A 133 15.37 6.38 1.79
N PHE A 134 16.50 6.80 1.26
CA PHE A 134 17.05 6.34 -0.02
C PHE A 134 18.19 5.32 0.13
N LEU A 135 18.53 4.95 1.36
CA LEU A 135 19.58 3.99 1.62
C LEU A 135 19.04 2.56 1.51
N PHE A 136 19.53 1.80 0.54
CA PHE A 136 19.29 0.36 0.42
C PHE A 136 20.27 -0.37 1.33
N THR A 137 19.77 -0.86 2.46
CA THR A 137 20.56 -1.66 3.39
C THR A 137 20.11 -3.10 3.36
N ALA A 138 21.05 -4.03 3.34
CA ALA A 138 20.76 -5.44 3.56
C ALA A 138 20.02 -5.62 4.90
N ASP A 139 18.93 -6.36 4.85
CA ASP A 139 18.17 -6.74 6.02
C ASP A 139 18.02 -8.28 6.03
N PRO A 140 19.13 -9.00 6.36
CA PRO A 140 19.12 -10.46 6.35
C PRO A 140 18.08 -11.03 7.32
N GLY A 141 17.71 -10.27 8.35
CA GLY A 141 16.67 -10.65 9.29
C GLY A 141 15.31 -10.81 8.60
N ARG A 142 14.91 -9.86 7.73
CA ARG A 142 13.63 -9.93 7.02
C ARG A 142 13.55 -11.11 6.08
N LEU A 143 14.55 -11.28 5.21
CA LEU A 143 14.56 -12.41 4.28
C LEU A 143 14.56 -13.74 5.03
N ASN A 144 15.35 -13.85 6.10
CA ASN A 144 15.40 -15.05 6.91
C ASN A 144 14.03 -15.35 7.54
N TRP A 145 13.34 -14.34 8.07
CA TRP A 145 12.01 -14.52 8.65
C TRP A 145 10.96 -14.89 7.62
N ASP A 146 10.99 -14.32 6.43
CA ASP A 146 10.10 -14.69 5.33
C ASP A 146 10.37 -16.13 4.86
N MET A 147 11.63 -16.54 4.73
CA MET A 147 12.02 -17.92 4.38
C MET A 147 11.65 -18.92 5.47
N MET A 148 11.85 -18.57 6.75
CA MET A 148 11.38 -19.39 7.88
C MET A 148 9.86 -19.51 7.86
N GLY A 149 9.14 -18.44 7.53
CA GLY A 149 7.69 -18.46 7.36
C GLY A 149 7.24 -19.44 6.29
N ILE A 150 7.87 -19.44 5.13
CA ILE A 150 7.60 -20.40 4.05
C ILE A 150 7.89 -21.83 4.53
N LYS A 151 9.01 -22.05 5.20
CA LYS A 151 9.39 -23.37 5.72
C LYS A 151 8.37 -23.89 6.73
N GLU A 152 7.94 -23.09 7.68
CA GLU A 152 6.92 -23.49 8.64
C GLU A 152 5.56 -23.74 7.98
N TRP A 153 5.16 -22.91 7.04
CA TRP A 153 3.92 -23.11 6.29
C TRP A 153 3.93 -24.42 5.49
N THR A 154 5.06 -24.78 4.87
CA THR A 154 5.18 -25.99 4.03
C THR A 154 5.63 -27.24 4.82
N LYS A 155 5.73 -27.16 6.13
CA LYS A 155 6.28 -28.23 7.00
C LYS A 155 5.47 -29.53 6.94
N ASN A 156 4.16 -29.42 6.83
CA ASN A 156 3.27 -30.55 6.69
C ASN A 156 1.96 -30.15 5.97
N MET A 157 1.16 -31.13 5.55
CA MET A 157 -0.08 -30.89 4.81
C MET A 157 -1.10 -30.09 5.61
N GLN A 158 -1.16 -30.26 6.92
CA GLN A 158 -2.08 -29.53 7.77
C GLN A 158 -1.76 -28.02 7.77
N THR A 159 -0.51 -27.64 8.04
CA THR A 159 -0.09 -26.24 8.02
C THR A 159 -0.17 -25.65 6.62
N PHE A 160 0.13 -26.43 5.58
CA PHE A 160 0.00 -25.99 4.20
C PHE A 160 -1.45 -25.64 3.84
N VAL A 161 -2.41 -26.50 4.18
CA VAL A 161 -3.81 -26.32 3.80
C VAL A 161 -4.54 -25.32 4.70
N TRP A 162 -4.36 -25.44 6.03
CA TRP A 162 -5.15 -24.70 7.02
C TRP A 162 -4.41 -23.59 7.73
N GLY A 163 -3.07 -23.51 7.57
CA GLY A 163 -2.22 -22.59 8.29
C GLY A 163 -1.92 -23.07 9.72
N MET A 164 -1.20 -22.24 10.43
CA MET A 164 -0.79 -22.50 11.82
C MET A 164 -1.82 -21.99 12.84
N GLY A 165 -2.80 -21.21 12.40
CA GLY A 165 -3.76 -20.52 13.29
C GLY A 165 -3.11 -19.33 14.01
N ASP A 166 -3.46 -19.18 15.30
CA ASP A 166 -2.90 -18.12 16.13
C ASP A 166 -1.38 -18.28 16.24
N TRP A 167 -0.71 -17.15 16.14
CA TRP A 167 0.72 -17.07 16.07
C TRP A 167 1.38 -17.54 17.38
N PRO A 168 2.19 -18.60 17.40
CA PRO A 168 2.95 -18.96 18.60
C PRO A 168 3.93 -17.84 18.95
N ASN A 169 4.07 -17.48 20.21
CA ASN A 169 4.91 -16.38 20.69
C ASN A 169 6.38 -16.42 20.21
N ASN A 170 6.85 -17.57 19.73
CA ASN A 170 8.22 -17.79 19.26
C ASN A 170 8.30 -18.11 17.76
N ALA A 171 7.20 -18.01 17.01
CA ALA A 171 7.23 -18.30 15.58
C ALA A 171 7.88 -17.15 14.78
N PRO A 172 8.52 -17.46 13.66
CA PRO A 172 9.06 -16.44 12.78
C PRO A 172 7.92 -15.53 12.31
N ASN A 173 8.21 -14.23 12.24
CA ASN A 173 7.23 -13.21 11.92
C ASN A 173 7.54 -12.59 10.56
N PRO A 174 7.04 -13.19 9.44
CA PRO A 174 7.33 -12.71 8.10
C PRO A 174 6.89 -11.26 7.93
N HIS A 175 7.71 -10.49 7.23
CA HIS A 175 7.41 -9.09 6.91
C HIS A 175 6.62 -8.94 5.61
N HIS A 176 6.45 -10.03 4.88
CA HIS A 176 5.72 -10.08 3.63
C HIS A 176 4.26 -10.51 3.88
N SER A 177 3.30 -9.67 3.51
CA SER A 177 1.89 -9.88 3.85
C SER A 177 1.30 -11.19 3.29
N LEU A 178 1.71 -11.60 2.07
CA LEU A 178 1.23 -12.85 1.49
C LEU A 178 1.76 -14.06 2.28
N ILE A 179 3.07 -14.08 2.60
CA ILE A 179 3.68 -15.18 3.35
C ILE A 179 3.06 -15.26 4.76
N HIS A 180 2.89 -14.12 5.40
CA HIS A 180 2.25 -14.05 6.70
C HIS A 180 0.83 -14.64 6.67
N THR A 181 0.03 -14.26 5.66
CA THR A 181 -1.34 -14.76 5.52
C THR A 181 -1.37 -16.25 5.20
N LEU A 182 -0.46 -16.75 4.35
CA LEU A 182 -0.32 -18.18 4.05
C LEU A 182 0.04 -18.98 5.30
N MET A 183 0.98 -18.50 6.09
CA MET A 183 1.36 -19.14 7.36
C MET A 183 0.20 -19.19 8.35
N GLU A 184 -0.48 -18.06 8.54
CA GLU A 184 -1.57 -17.95 9.52
C GLU A 184 -2.79 -18.76 9.12
N ARG A 185 -3.20 -18.70 7.84
CA ARG A 185 -4.52 -19.16 7.36
C ARG A 185 -4.46 -20.31 6.36
N GLY A 186 -3.27 -20.73 5.94
CA GLY A 186 -3.09 -21.75 4.91
C GLY A 186 -3.51 -21.31 3.51
N ILE A 187 -3.29 -22.22 2.55
CA ILE A 187 -3.51 -21.91 1.13
C ILE A 187 -5.00 -21.72 0.81
N LEU A 188 -5.90 -22.48 1.44
CA LEU A 188 -7.34 -22.41 1.13
C LEU A 188 -7.93 -21.04 1.51
N ALA A 189 -7.81 -20.63 2.78
CA ALA A 189 -8.37 -19.37 3.25
C ALA A 189 -7.68 -18.17 2.60
N THR A 190 -6.35 -18.24 2.39
CA THR A 190 -5.60 -17.19 1.67
C THR A 190 -6.07 -17.05 0.23
N SER A 191 -6.29 -18.15 -0.49
CA SER A 191 -6.80 -18.11 -1.86
C SER A 191 -8.19 -17.49 -1.94
N VAL A 192 -9.10 -17.87 -1.04
CA VAL A 192 -10.44 -17.28 -0.96
C VAL A 192 -10.36 -15.77 -0.69
N LEU A 193 -9.52 -15.37 0.27
CA LEU A 193 -9.32 -13.96 0.62
C LEU A 193 -8.78 -13.16 -0.57
N ILE A 194 -7.75 -13.67 -1.26
CA ILE A 194 -7.17 -13.01 -2.44
C ILE A 194 -8.20 -12.89 -3.56
N ILE A 195 -8.92 -13.96 -3.88
CA ILE A 195 -9.96 -13.93 -4.92
C ILE A 195 -11.04 -12.90 -4.56
N PHE A 196 -11.49 -12.88 -3.31
CA PHE A 196 -12.49 -11.93 -2.84
C PHE A 196 -12.00 -10.49 -2.96
N LEU A 197 -10.83 -10.16 -2.40
CA LEU A 197 -10.26 -8.81 -2.42
C LEU A 197 -9.98 -8.34 -3.85
N MET A 198 -9.34 -9.18 -4.67
CA MET A 198 -8.97 -8.81 -6.04
C MET A 198 -10.20 -8.70 -6.95
N SER A 199 -11.23 -9.50 -6.70
CA SER A 199 -12.52 -9.35 -7.40
C SER A 199 -13.21 -8.04 -7.04
N ASP A 200 -13.18 -7.64 -5.77
CA ASP A 200 -13.77 -6.39 -5.32
C ASP A 200 -12.98 -5.18 -5.84
N PHE A 201 -11.65 -5.23 -5.76
CA PHE A 201 -10.79 -4.19 -6.32
C PHE A 201 -11.03 -4.01 -7.81
N SER A 202 -11.05 -5.08 -8.60
CA SER A 202 -11.27 -4.98 -10.05
C SER A 202 -12.61 -4.33 -10.43
N LYS A 203 -13.63 -4.45 -9.58
CA LYS A 203 -14.95 -3.83 -9.81
C LYS A 203 -15.01 -2.36 -9.42
N HIS A 204 -14.28 -1.95 -8.40
CA HIS A 204 -14.46 -0.65 -7.75
C HIS A 204 -13.26 0.28 -7.83
N VAL A 205 -12.10 -0.20 -8.33
CA VAL A 205 -10.82 0.53 -8.30
C VAL A 205 -10.78 1.73 -9.25
N ARG A 206 -11.70 1.86 -10.18
CA ARG A 206 -11.65 2.90 -11.22
C ARG A 206 -11.37 4.29 -10.62
N GLY A 207 -10.29 4.91 -11.11
CA GLY A 207 -9.76 6.18 -10.63
C GLY A 207 -8.84 6.08 -9.40
N MET A 208 -8.63 4.87 -8.86
CA MET A 208 -7.76 4.59 -7.72
C MET A 208 -6.64 3.58 -8.05
N GLU A 209 -6.48 3.23 -9.33
CA GLU A 209 -5.52 2.20 -9.76
C GLU A 209 -4.08 2.49 -9.29
N PRO A 210 -3.54 3.73 -9.41
CA PRO A 210 -2.21 4.05 -8.92
C PRO A 210 -2.07 3.87 -7.40
N TRP A 211 -3.10 4.24 -6.66
CA TRP A 211 -3.11 4.12 -5.20
C TRP A 211 -3.20 2.68 -4.74
N LEU A 212 -3.93 1.84 -5.46
CA LEU A 212 -3.95 0.40 -5.18
C LEU A 212 -2.60 -0.26 -5.47
N LEU A 213 -1.87 0.19 -6.51
CA LEU A 213 -0.50 -0.25 -6.76
C LEU A 213 0.44 0.13 -5.61
N GLY A 214 0.38 1.38 -5.14
CA GLY A 214 1.12 1.82 -3.96
C GLY A 214 0.77 1.00 -2.74
N TRP A 215 -0.50 0.67 -2.54
CA TRP A 215 -0.94 -0.22 -1.46
C TRP A 215 -0.36 -1.63 -1.59
N PHE A 216 -0.34 -2.21 -2.78
CA PHE A 216 0.31 -3.50 -3.02
C PHE A 216 1.79 -3.44 -2.63
N SER A 217 2.52 -2.39 -3.05
CA SER A 217 3.93 -2.24 -2.70
C SER A 217 4.15 -2.11 -1.19
N MET A 218 3.28 -1.41 -0.46
CA MET A 218 3.37 -1.35 1.01
C MET A 218 3.19 -2.73 1.66
N GLY A 219 2.21 -3.50 1.20
CA GLY A 219 1.94 -4.84 1.72
C GLY A 219 3.05 -5.86 1.50
N MET A 220 3.97 -5.60 0.55
CA MET A 220 5.10 -6.50 0.27
C MET A 220 6.27 -6.34 1.25
N PHE A 221 6.41 -5.18 1.88
CA PHE A 221 7.57 -4.85 2.71
C PHE A 221 7.21 -4.51 4.16
N LEU A 222 5.94 -4.63 4.53
CA LEU A 222 5.46 -4.33 5.87
C LEU A 222 4.95 -5.58 6.56
N HIS A 223 5.51 -5.78 7.73
CA HIS A 223 4.94 -6.66 8.72
C HIS A 223 3.64 -6.03 9.24
N LEU A 224 2.52 -6.53 8.77
CA LEU A 224 1.21 -6.11 9.21
C LEU A 224 0.62 -7.20 10.09
N ASN A 225 0.78 -7.10 11.42
CA ASN A 225 0.17 -8.03 12.38
C ASN A 225 -1.36 -8.15 12.24
N PHE A 226 -1.96 -7.26 11.44
CA PHE A 226 -3.39 -7.23 11.11
C PHE A 226 -3.62 -7.12 9.61
N VAL A 227 -2.85 -7.87 8.83
CA VAL A 227 -2.87 -7.84 7.36
C VAL A 227 -4.30 -7.84 6.81
N THR A 228 -5.14 -8.74 7.29
CA THR A 228 -6.53 -8.86 6.83
C THR A 228 -7.33 -7.59 7.07
N MET A 229 -7.18 -6.96 8.25
CA MET A 229 -7.91 -5.73 8.59
C MET A 229 -7.53 -4.58 7.66
N PHE A 230 -6.23 -4.38 7.40
CA PHE A 230 -5.78 -3.30 6.49
C PHE A 230 -6.22 -3.51 5.06
N TRP A 231 -6.27 -4.74 4.58
CA TRP A 231 -6.80 -5.06 3.26
C TRP A 231 -8.30 -4.80 3.16
N VAL A 232 -9.05 -5.12 4.22
CA VAL A 232 -10.48 -4.80 4.30
C VAL A 232 -10.71 -3.29 4.34
N ILE A 233 -9.91 -2.54 5.10
CA ILE A 233 -10.00 -1.07 5.13
C ILE A 233 -9.70 -0.48 3.74
N ALA A 234 -8.67 -0.94 3.04
CA ALA A 234 -8.36 -0.51 1.68
C ALA A 234 -9.53 -0.81 0.72
N MET A 235 -10.14 -2.00 0.83
CA MET A 235 -11.34 -2.37 0.08
C MET A 235 -12.50 -1.42 0.36
N LEU A 236 -12.78 -1.12 1.62
CA LEU A 236 -13.84 -0.18 2.00
C LEU A 236 -13.59 1.22 1.45
N ILE A 237 -12.35 1.72 1.51
CA ILE A 237 -11.98 3.02 0.94
C ILE A 237 -12.23 3.04 -0.57
N ILE A 238 -11.83 2.00 -1.29
CA ILE A 238 -12.02 1.89 -2.74
C ILE A 238 -13.49 1.82 -3.11
N ARG A 239 -14.32 1.16 -2.30
CA ARG A 239 -15.78 1.12 -2.50
C ARG A 239 -16.47 2.42 -2.11
N CYS A 240 -15.92 3.14 -1.13
CA CYS A 240 -16.54 4.36 -0.60
C CYS A 240 -16.60 5.44 -1.68
N ARG A 241 -17.80 5.91 -2.01
CA ARG A 241 -18.03 7.01 -2.94
C ARG A 241 -18.65 8.17 -2.18
N TYR A 242 -18.03 9.32 -2.28
CA TYR A 242 -18.65 10.54 -1.76
C TYR A 242 -19.70 11.02 -2.75
N ILE A 243 -20.98 10.96 -2.35
CA ILE A 243 -22.09 11.48 -3.15
C ILE A 243 -22.20 12.98 -2.87
N ARG A 244 -21.77 13.79 -3.82
CA ARG A 244 -21.91 15.23 -3.75
C ARG A 244 -23.20 15.64 -4.49
N ASN A 245 -24.18 16.14 -3.75
CA ASN A 245 -25.43 16.72 -4.30
C ASN A 245 -26.26 15.79 -5.21
N GLY A 246 -26.35 14.50 -4.89
CA GLY A 246 -27.23 13.57 -5.60
C GLY A 246 -26.82 13.24 -7.04
N SER A 247 -25.71 13.77 -7.54
CA SER A 247 -25.15 13.39 -8.84
C SER A 247 -24.12 12.30 -8.64
N ASP A 248 -24.32 11.15 -9.27
CA ASP A 248 -23.28 10.14 -9.46
C ASP A 248 -22.15 10.79 -10.26
N VAL A 249 -21.15 11.33 -9.58
CA VAL A 249 -19.97 11.91 -10.23
C VAL A 249 -19.12 10.77 -10.73
N GLN A 250 -19.55 10.20 -11.85
CA GLN A 250 -18.89 9.10 -12.55
C GLN A 250 -17.70 9.58 -13.41
N GLU A 251 -17.42 10.88 -13.39
CA GLU A 251 -16.39 11.46 -14.24
C GLU A 251 -15.02 11.51 -13.55
N ASP A 252 -14.07 11.09 -14.34
CA ASP A 252 -12.64 10.99 -14.10
C ASP A 252 -12.05 12.16 -13.30
N ALA A 253 -11.88 11.99 -11.98
CA ALA A 253 -11.21 12.96 -11.13
C ALA A 253 -9.80 13.33 -11.62
N VAL A 254 -9.16 12.41 -12.36
CA VAL A 254 -7.86 12.60 -12.99
C VAL A 254 -7.92 13.55 -14.18
N VAL A 255 -9.02 13.52 -14.95
CA VAL A 255 -9.19 14.41 -16.12
C VAL A 255 -9.40 15.86 -15.67
N GLU A 256 -10.07 16.09 -14.56
CA GLU A 256 -10.24 17.44 -14.01
C GLU A 256 -8.95 17.97 -13.35
N TRP A 257 -8.16 17.11 -12.71
CA TRP A 257 -6.83 17.46 -12.20
C TRP A 257 -5.85 17.79 -13.32
N LEU A 258 -5.91 17.08 -14.45
CA LEU A 258 -5.10 17.32 -15.64
C LEU A 258 -5.60 18.51 -16.49
N LYS A 259 -6.72 19.13 -16.15
CA LYS A 259 -7.17 20.44 -16.67
C LYS A 259 -6.35 21.62 -16.13
N LEU A 260 -5.28 21.36 -15.38
CA LEU A 260 -4.27 22.38 -15.09
C LEU A 260 -3.71 22.91 -16.41
N LYS A 261 -3.92 24.22 -16.62
CA LYS A 261 -3.59 25.00 -17.86
C LYS A 261 -2.11 25.00 -18.27
N ALA A 262 -1.26 24.18 -17.65
CA ALA A 262 0.18 24.11 -17.82
C ALA A 262 0.69 22.91 -18.63
N ILE A 263 -0.17 21.98 -19.05
CA ILE A 263 0.28 20.81 -19.81
C ILE A 263 0.36 21.16 -21.30
N PRO A 264 1.50 20.88 -21.99
CA PRO A 264 1.61 21.11 -23.42
C PRO A 264 0.44 20.45 -24.18
N LYS A 265 -0.21 21.22 -25.07
CA LYS A 265 -1.40 20.76 -25.82
C LYS A 265 -1.21 19.38 -26.49
N LYS A 266 0.01 19.07 -26.94
CA LYS A 266 0.37 17.79 -27.54
C LYS A 266 0.27 16.61 -26.55
N PHE A 267 0.67 16.82 -25.29
CA PHE A 267 0.60 15.81 -24.25
C PHE A 267 -0.84 15.59 -23.78
N ALA A 268 -1.63 16.67 -23.68
CA ALA A 268 -3.05 16.60 -23.38
C ALA A 268 -3.85 15.88 -24.47
N LEU A 269 -3.48 16.07 -25.76
CA LEU A 269 -4.07 15.36 -26.90
C LEU A 269 -3.68 13.88 -26.94
N TRP A 270 -2.44 13.57 -26.59
CA TRP A 270 -1.97 12.19 -26.46
C TRP A 270 -2.71 11.48 -25.31
N LEU A 271 -2.82 12.13 -24.14
CA LEU A 271 -3.60 11.61 -23.00
C LEU A 271 -5.08 11.38 -23.36
N ARG A 272 -5.71 12.30 -24.10
CA ARG A 272 -7.10 12.10 -24.57
C ARG A 272 -7.24 10.88 -25.49
N LYS A 273 -6.30 10.70 -26.42
CA LYS A 273 -6.29 9.54 -27.33
C LYS A 273 -6.07 8.21 -26.63
N VAL A 274 -5.38 8.22 -25.50
CA VAL A 274 -5.07 7.03 -24.69
C VAL A 274 -6.19 6.73 -23.68
N ILE A 275 -7.01 7.73 -23.35
CA ILE A 275 -8.11 7.62 -22.35
C ILE A 275 -9.48 7.35 -23.04
N SER A 276 -9.64 7.71 -24.33
CA SER A 276 -10.79 7.32 -25.15
C SER A 276 -10.67 5.86 -25.61
#